data_c64dd2962da0515e699ce4742454854b
#
_entry.id   c64dd2962da0515e699ce4742454854b
#
_cell.length_a   1.000
_cell.length_b   1.000
_cell.length_c   1.000
_cell.angle_alpha   90.00
_cell.angle_beta   90.00
_cell.angle_gamma   90.00
#
_symmetry.space_group_name_H-M   'P 1'
#
loop_
_entity.id
_entity.type
_entity.pdbx_description
1 polymer ?
#
loop_
_entity_poly.entity_id
_entity_poly.type
_entity_poly.pdbx_seq_one_letter_code
_entity_poly.pdbx_strand_id
1 'polypeptide(L)'
;MSKFLQQSNNAYKFYKDKEAQKKYNDEIVNKTWHYQKKFGFETNPRQGHEFWNVEADAFKHAFIGADMYFKYGDKGSLWGGIYHENQTPNNPQGEWNMDSWNNRQGREIAREIEEEYGDKFMHLPQQQRDDIIAGKVMYRMRNGQLITHPNDQRKYKGLLENFVNYI
;
A
#
# COMPACT_ATOMS: atom_id res chain seq x y z
N MET A 1 22.37 14.64 8.53
CA MET A 1 21.96 13.59 7.55
C MET A 1 20.67 14.05 6.91
N SER A 2 20.56 14.04 5.56
CA SER A 2 19.32 14.49 4.92
C SER A 2 18.16 13.52 5.24
N LYS A 3 16.91 14.04 5.27
CA LYS A 3 15.68 13.23 5.47
C LYS A 3 15.67 12.02 4.53
N PHE A 4 16.06 12.20 3.29
CA PHE A 4 16.17 11.17 2.27
C PHE A 4 17.12 10.02 2.65
N LEU A 5 18.36 10.35 3.10
CA LEU A 5 19.33 9.32 3.51
C LEU A 5 18.87 8.56 4.74
N GLN A 6 18.20 9.24 5.67
CA GLN A 6 17.64 8.60 6.86
C GLN A 6 16.50 7.63 6.49
N GLN A 7 15.58 8.04 5.62
CA GLN A 7 14.48 7.19 5.14
C GLN A 7 15.00 5.97 4.38
N SER A 8 15.97 6.14 3.49
CA SER A 8 16.58 5.04 2.74
C SER A 8 17.29 4.04 3.64
N ASN A 9 18.00 4.50 4.67
CA ASN A 9 18.66 3.64 5.64
C ASN A 9 17.65 2.87 6.50
N ASN A 10 16.57 3.51 6.92
CA ASN A 10 15.51 2.88 7.67
C ASN A 10 14.77 1.82 6.83
N ALA A 11 14.51 2.10 5.56
CA ALA A 11 13.92 1.15 4.63
C ALA A 11 14.82 -0.09 4.46
N TYR A 12 16.12 0.11 4.24
CA TYR A 12 17.08 -0.99 4.12
C TYR A 12 17.13 -1.88 5.36
N LYS A 13 17.14 -1.30 6.55
CA LYS A 13 17.10 -2.04 7.82
C LYS A 13 15.83 -2.86 7.93
N PHE A 14 14.67 -2.26 7.65
CA PHE A 14 13.39 -2.93 7.71
C PHE A 14 13.33 -4.15 6.76
N TYR A 15 13.77 -3.99 5.49
CA TYR A 15 13.72 -5.10 4.52
C TYR A 15 14.70 -6.24 4.82
N LYS A 16 15.68 -6.02 5.67
CA LYS A 16 16.58 -7.09 6.18
C LYS A 16 16.06 -7.75 7.45
N ASP A 17 15.14 -7.13 8.17
CA ASP A 17 14.62 -7.63 9.44
C ASP A 17 13.32 -8.40 9.24
N LYS A 18 13.41 -9.73 9.20
CA LYS A 18 12.25 -10.62 9.00
C LYS A 18 11.25 -10.55 10.15
N GLU A 19 11.69 -10.29 11.36
CA GLU A 19 10.81 -10.15 12.52
C GLU A 19 10.04 -8.84 12.46
N ALA A 20 10.69 -7.72 12.10
CA ALA A 20 10.04 -6.44 11.86
C ALA A 20 9.01 -6.52 10.72
N GLN A 21 9.32 -7.20 9.63
CA GLN A 21 8.38 -7.42 8.52
C GLN A 21 7.17 -8.24 8.96
N LYS A 22 7.39 -9.31 9.72
CA LYS A 22 6.29 -10.13 10.26
C LYS A 22 5.38 -9.31 11.16
N LYS A 23 5.95 -8.56 12.12
CA LYS A 23 5.18 -7.67 13.02
C LYS A 23 4.38 -6.64 12.24
N TYR A 24 4.97 -6.02 11.23
CA TYR A 24 4.29 -5.07 10.38
C TYR A 24 3.13 -5.72 9.61
N ASN A 25 3.34 -6.91 9.04
CA ASN A 25 2.28 -7.63 8.36
C ASN A 25 1.11 -7.97 9.29
N ASP A 26 1.38 -8.42 10.51
CA ASP A 26 0.36 -8.71 11.51
C ASP A 26 -0.44 -7.43 11.87
N GLU A 27 0.24 -6.29 12.00
CA GLU A 27 -0.40 -4.98 12.21
C GLU A 27 -1.32 -4.60 11.05
N ILE A 28 -0.86 -4.76 9.81
CA ILE A 28 -1.66 -4.45 8.60
C ILE A 28 -2.88 -5.37 8.49
N VAL A 29 -2.75 -6.65 8.79
CA VAL A 29 -3.88 -7.59 8.85
C VAL A 29 -4.95 -7.12 9.84
N ASN A 30 -4.53 -6.73 11.04
CA ASN A 30 -5.45 -6.21 12.06
C ASN A 30 -6.14 -4.91 11.61
N LYS A 31 -5.40 -3.99 11.01
CA LYS A 31 -5.97 -2.74 10.45
C LYS A 31 -6.95 -3.04 9.31
N THR A 32 -6.63 -3.98 8.44
CA THR A 32 -7.53 -4.38 7.35
C THR A 32 -8.85 -4.92 7.90
N TRP A 33 -8.84 -5.77 8.91
CA TRP A 33 -10.06 -6.24 9.58
C TRP A 33 -10.82 -5.11 10.27
N HIS A 34 -10.12 -4.18 10.92
CA HIS A 34 -10.76 -3.02 11.55
C HIS A 34 -11.55 -2.19 10.52
N TYR A 35 -10.93 -1.88 9.39
CA TYR A 35 -11.56 -1.09 8.34
C TYR A 35 -12.58 -1.88 7.53
N GLN A 36 -12.42 -3.18 7.39
CA GLN A 36 -13.44 -4.05 6.81
C GLN A 36 -14.74 -3.95 7.61
N LYS A 37 -14.67 -4.03 8.92
CA LYS A 37 -15.85 -3.86 9.79
C LYS A 37 -16.47 -2.46 9.69
N LYS A 38 -15.64 -1.45 9.52
CA LYS A 38 -16.08 -0.05 9.42
C LYS A 38 -16.72 0.27 8.06
N PHE A 39 -16.19 -0.24 6.97
CA PHE A 39 -16.56 0.13 5.60
C PHE A 39 -17.31 -0.95 4.82
N GLY A 40 -17.27 -2.19 5.26
CA GLY A 40 -18.00 -3.31 4.67
C GLY A 40 -17.50 -3.74 3.29
N PHE A 41 -16.21 -3.57 2.98
CA PHE A 41 -15.67 -4.05 1.71
C PHE A 41 -15.59 -5.60 1.67
N GLU A 42 -15.57 -6.14 0.45
CA GLU A 42 -15.63 -7.58 0.19
C GLU A 42 -14.41 -8.32 0.72
N THR A 43 -14.67 -9.48 1.34
CA THR A 43 -13.65 -10.47 1.72
C THR A 43 -13.89 -11.79 1.00
N ASN A 44 -12.83 -12.56 0.76
CA ASN A 44 -12.92 -13.89 0.18
C ASN A 44 -13.52 -14.86 1.23
N PRO A 45 -14.50 -15.68 0.88
CA PRO A 45 -15.12 -16.66 1.81
C PRO A 45 -14.20 -17.83 2.17
N ARG A 46 -13.05 -17.98 1.48
CA ARG A 46 -12.11 -19.06 1.74
C ARG A 46 -11.34 -18.81 3.03
N GLN A 47 -11.51 -19.66 4.01
CA GLN A 47 -10.83 -19.60 5.30
C GLN A 47 -9.29 -19.56 5.14
N GLY A 48 -8.64 -18.62 5.81
CA GLY A 48 -7.20 -18.38 5.73
C GLY A 48 -6.74 -17.58 4.50
N HIS A 49 -7.68 -17.20 3.63
CA HIS A 49 -7.43 -16.41 2.43
C HIS A 49 -8.42 -15.23 2.28
N GLU A 50 -8.94 -14.73 3.39
CA GLU A 50 -10.05 -13.77 3.41
C GLU A 50 -9.74 -12.47 2.66
N PHE A 51 -8.46 -12.11 2.51
CA PHE A 51 -8.05 -10.92 1.77
C PHE A 51 -7.58 -11.21 0.34
N TRP A 52 -7.62 -12.44 -0.11
CA TRP A 52 -7.02 -12.81 -1.38
C TRP A 52 -7.89 -12.48 -2.59
N ASN A 53 -7.34 -11.65 -3.50
CA ASN A 53 -7.92 -11.33 -4.82
C ASN A 53 -9.32 -10.69 -4.79
N VAL A 54 -9.61 -9.90 -3.76
CA VAL A 54 -10.89 -9.19 -3.55
C VAL A 54 -10.65 -7.74 -3.09
N GLU A 55 -11.72 -6.99 -2.80
CA GLU A 55 -11.61 -5.60 -2.28
C GLU A 55 -10.69 -5.49 -1.05
N ALA A 56 -10.70 -6.49 -0.16
CA ALA A 56 -9.82 -6.50 1.01
C ALA A 56 -8.33 -6.53 0.64
N ASP A 57 -7.96 -7.22 -0.42
CA ASP A 57 -6.59 -7.23 -0.93
C ASP A 57 -6.21 -5.88 -1.53
N ALA A 58 -7.10 -5.32 -2.35
CA ALA A 58 -6.91 -4.00 -2.93
C ALA A 58 -6.76 -2.92 -1.84
N PHE A 59 -7.60 -2.97 -0.80
CA PHE A 59 -7.49 -2.09 0.37
C PHE A 59 -6.13 -2.23 1.05
N LYS A 60 -5.74 -3.46 1.37
CA LYS A 60 -4.49 -3.78 2.06
C LYS A 60 -3.27 -3.21 1.30
N HIS A 61 -3.17 -3.49 0.01
CA HIS A 61 -2.05 -3.02 -0.81
C HIS A 61 -2.02 -1.50 -0.96
N ALA A 62 -3.16 -0.83 -1.18
CA ALA A 62 -3.21 0.62 -1.24
C ALA A 62 -2.88 1.26 0.11
N PHE A 63 -3.36 0.70 1.22
CA PHE A 63 -3.02 1.18 2.56
C PHE A 63 -1.52 1.03 2.86
N ILE A 64 -0.92 -0.13 2.57
CA ILE A 64 0.52 -0.37 2.70
C ILE A 64 1.32 0.64 1.86
N GLY A 65 0.94 0.86 0.61
CA GLY A 65 1.62 1.80 -0.28
C GLY A 65 1.70 3.21 0.32
N ALA A 66 0.60 3.69 0.93
CA ALA A 66 0.55 4.99 1.59
C ALA A 66 1.33 4.99 2.92
N ASP A 67 1.15 4.00 3.77
CA ASP A 67 1.82 3.92 5.08
C ASP A 67 3.35 3.84 4.93
N MET A 68 3.83 3.01 4.00
CA MET A 68 5.25 2.89 3.68
C MET A 68 5.84 4.17 3.09
N TYR A 69 5.06 4.95 2.34
CA TYR A 69 5.50 6.26 1.85
C TYR A 69 5.84 7.19 3.02
N PHE A 70 4.99 7.27 4.04
CA PHE A 70 5.25 8.11 5.20
C PHE A 70 6.41 7.61 6.06
N LYS A 71 6.60 6.29 6.15
CA LYS A 71 7.70 5.68 6.92
C LYS A 71 9.05 5.77 6.21
N TYR A 72 9.08 5.52 4.90
CA TYR A 72 10.33 5.28 4.16
C TYR A 72 10.50 6.15 2.91
N GLY A 73 9.57 7.09 2.67
CA GLY A 73 9.54 7.93 1.48
C GLY A 73 9.02 7.20 0.25
N ASP A 74 8.80 7.95 -0.83
CA ASP A 74 8.26 7.45 -2.08
C ASP A 74 9.07 6.28 -2.67
N LYS A 75 10.39 6.45 -2.73
CA LYS A 75 11.31 5.40 -3.23
C LYS A 75 11.33 4.17 -2.32
N GLY A 76 11.31 4.36 -1.00
CA GLY A 76 11.26 3.24 -0.05
C GLY A 76 9.97 2.42 -0.18
N SER A 77 8.83 3.09 -0.35
CA SER A 77 7.55 2.43 -0.62
C SER A 77 7.54 1.69 -1.96
N LEU A 78 8.07 2.31 -3.02
CA LEU A 78 8.16 1.69 -4.35
C LEU A 78 9.01 0.42 -4.32
N TRP A 79 10.23 0.51 -3.79
CA TRP A 79 11.13 -0.64 -3.71
C TRP A 79 10.60 -1.74 -2.80
N GLY A 80 9.88 -1.37 -1.74
CA GLY A 80 9.23 -2.33 -0.85
C GLY A 80 8.15 -3.15 -1.55
N GLY A 81 7.31 -2.51 -2.34
CA GLY A 81 6.32 -3.19 -3.16
C GLY A 81 6.96 -4.15 -4.16
N ILE A 82 7.96 -3.68 -4.91
CA ILE A 82 8.71 -4.50 -5.89
C ILE A 82 9.37 -5.69 -5.19
N TYR A 83 10.01 -5.48 -4.04
CA TYR A 83 10.67 -6.53 -3.28
C TYR A 83 9.66 -7.60 -2.83
N HIS A 84 8.53 -7.18 -2.28
CA HIS A 84 7.48 -8.09 -1.83
C HIS A 84 6.91 -8.94 -2.97
N GLU A 85 6.57 -8.33 -4.10
CA GLU A 85 6.03 -9.02 -5.27
C GLU A 85 7.03 -10.02 -5.88
N ASN A 86 8.31 -9.69 -5.86
CA ASN A 86 9.36 -10.58 -6.36
C ASN A 86 9.71 -11.74 -5.40
N GLN A 87 9.32 -11.66 -4.13
CA GLN A 87 9.52 -12.73 -3.15
C GLN A 87 8.41 -13.78 -3.19
N THR A 88 7.30 -13.51 -3.87
CA THR A 88 6.18 -14.44 -3.98
C THR A 88 6.47 -15.46 -5.09
N PRO A 89 6.75 -16.73 -4.76
CA PRO A 89 7.02 -17.75 -5.79
C PRO A 89 5.78 -17.95 -6.67
N ASN A 90 6.00 -18.00 -7.98
CA ASN A 90 4.93 -18.24 -8.96
C ASN A 90 3.75 -17.27 -8.87
N ASN A 91 3.99 -16.00 -8.52
CA ASN A 91 2.95 -14.97 -8.46
C ASN A 91 2.28 -14.84 -9.84
N PRO A 92 0.98 -15.19 -9.99
CA PRO A 92 0.29 -15.05 -11.26
C PRO A 92 0.33 -13.60 -11.75
N GLN A 93 0.51 -13.39 -13.04
CA GLN A 93 0.64 -12.05 -13.61
C GLN A 93 -0.53 -11.13 -13.27
N GLY A 94 -1.75 -11.66 -13.16
CA GLY A 94 -2.94 -10.88 -12.78
C GLY A 94 -2.88 -10.39 -11.33
N GLU A 95 -2.42 -11.23 -10.41
CA GLU A 95 -2.22 -10.87 -9.00
C GLU A 95 -1.11 -9.84 -8.86
N TRP A 96 0.04 -10.10 -9.47
CA TRP A 96 1.16 -9.14 -9.53
C TRP A 96 0.72 -7.75 -10.04
N ASN A 97 -0.08 -7.74 -11.11
CA ASN A 97 -0.60 -6.50 -11.70
C ASN A 97 -1.55 -5.77 -10.75
N MET A 98 -2.46 -6.50 -10.11
CA MET A 98 -3.41 -5.97 -9.12
C MET A 98 -2.67 -5.33 -7.94
N ASP A 99 -1.74 -6.06 -7.34
CA ASP A 99 -1.01 -5.63 -6.16
C ASP A 99 -0.09 -4.44 -6.44
N SER A 100 0.63 -4.49 -7.56
CA SER A 100 1.52 -3.39 -8.00
C SER A 100 0.73 -2.12 -8.32
N TRP A 101 -0.44 -2.25 -8.99
CA TRP A 101 -1.35 -1.13 -9.24
C TRP A 101 -1.82 -0.48 -7.94
N ASN A 102 -2.32 -1.30 -7.00
CA ASN A 102 -2.85 -0.82 -5.74
C ASN A 102 -1.77 -0.22 -4.82
N ASN A 103 -0.57 -0.79 -4.80
CA ASN A 103 0.58 -0.20 -4.13
C ASN A 103 0.90 1.21 -4.70
N ARG A 104 0.85 1.40 -6.03
CA ARG A 104 1.02 2.71 -6.66
C ARG A 104 -0.09 3.68 -6.25
N GLN A 105 -1.34 3.24 -6.27
CA GLN A 105 -2.47 4.07 -5.82
C GLN A 105 -2.28 4.55 -4.38
N GLY A 106 -1.73 3.69 -3.51
CA GLY A 106 -1.39 4.06 -2.13
C GLY A 106 -0.33 5.16 -2.06
N ARG A 107 0.72 5.10 -2.88
CA ARG A 107 1.73 6.17 -2.93
C ARG A 107 1.16 7.50 -3.44
N GLU A 108 0.26 7.45 -4.41
CA GLU A 108 -0.44 8.66 -4.90
C GLU A 108 -1.34 9.26 -3.81
N ILE A 109 -2.07 8.42 -3.04
CA ILE A 109 -2.83 8.86 -1.88
C ILE A 109 -1.92 9.56 -0.86
N ALA A 110 -0.74 9.01 -0.60
CA ALA A 110 0.20 9.63 0.33
C ALA A 110 0.67 11.01 -0.13
N ARG A 111 0.94 11.20 -1.43
CA ARG A 111 1.28 12.52 -1.99
C ARG A 111 0.13 13.52 -1.85
N GLU A 112 -1.11 13.10 -2.12
CA GLU A 112 -2.29 13.95 -1.90
C GLU A 112 -2.42 14.37 -0.43
N ILE A 113 -2.19 13.44 0.51
CA ILE A 113 -2.21 13.75 1.95
C ILE A 113 -1.08 14.72 2.31
N GLU A 114 0.13 14.53 1.76
CA GLU A 114 1.27 15.43 1.98
C GLU A 114 0.99 16.84 1.45
N GLU A 115 0.33 16.96 0.29
CA GLU A 115 -0.10 18.23 -0.27
C GLU A 115 -1.20 18.91 0.59
N GLU A 116 -2.15 18.13 1.11
CA GLU A 116 -3.29 18.63 1.89
C GLU A 116 -2.92 19.03 3.32
N TYR A 117 -2.11 18.21 3.99
CA TYR A 117 -1.80 18.36 5.42
C TYR A 117 -0.38 18.88 5.69
N GLY A 118 0.56 18.72 4.75
CA GLY A 118 1.97 19.02 4.97
C GLY A 118 2.55 18.27 6.18
N ASP A 119 3.46 18.89 6.87
CA ASP A 119 4.12 18.32 8.07
C ASP A 119 3.12 18.01 9.22
N LYS A 120 1.96 18.65 9.23
CA LYS A 120 0.93 18.42 10.25
C LYS A 120 0.44 16.99 10.29
N PHE A 121 0.41 16.30 9.15
CA PHE A 121 -0.04 14.90 9.08
C PHE A 121 0.74 14.00 10.05
N MET A 122 2.06 14.11 10.07
CA MET A 122 2.91 13.27 10.93
C MET A 122 2.79 13.60 12.41
N HIS A 123 2.23 14.77 12.77
CA HIS A 123 1.96 15.15 14.16
C HIS A 123 0.58 14.69 14.66
N LEU A 124 -0.28 14.19 13.78
CA LEU A 124 -1.55 13.61 14.18
C LEU A 124 -1.35 12.28 14.94
N PRO A 125 -2.25 11.93 15.87
CA PRO A 125 -2.28 10.59 16.45
C PRO A 125 -2.35 9.50 15.39
N GLN A 126 -1.71 8.35 15.64
CA GLN A 126 -1.63 7.25 14.68
C GLN A 126 -3.01 6.84 14.13
N GLN A 127 -4.02 6.71 15.00
CA GLN A 127 -5.37 6.34 14.58
C GLN A 127 -5.98 7.36 13.61
N GLN A 128 -5.75 8.64 13.81
CA GLN A 128 -6.25 9.68 12.88
C GLN A 128 -5.53 9.60 11.52
N ARG A 129 -4.23 9.35 11.50
CA ARG A 129 -3.47 9.13 10.26
C ARG A 129 -4.01 7.91 9.51
N ASP A 130 -4.23 6.82 10.22
CA ASP A 130 -4.78 5.60 9.64
C ASP A 130 -6.19 5.82 9.09
N ASP A 131 -7.04 6.56 9.79
CA ASP A 131 -8.40 6.90 9.35
C ASP A 131 -8.40 7.77 8.08
N ILE A 132 -7.46 8.72 7.96
CA ILE A 132 -7.30 9.56 6.78
C ILE A 132 -6.87 8.71 5.58
N ILE A 133 -5.85 7.86 5.75
CA ILE A 133 -5.37 6.95 4.69
C ILE A 133 -6.52 6.02 4.26
N ALA A 134 -7.16 5.36 5.22
CA ALA A 134 -8.25 4.42 4.95
C ALA A 134 -9.42 5.07 4.23
N GLY A 135 -9.82 6.28 4.62
CA GLY A 135 -10.88 7.05 3.96
C GLY A 135 -10.55 7.34 2.50
N LYS A 136 -9.32 7.77 2.19
CA LYS A 136 -8.88 8.01 0.80
C LYS A 136 -8.76 6.71 -0.02
N VAL A 137 -8.31 5.61 0.59
CA VAL A 137 -8.31 4.29 -0.06
C VAL A 137 -9.73 3.87 -0.43
N MET A 138 -10.68 3.99 0.50
CA MET A 138 -12.09 3.67 0.24
C MET A 138 -12.71 4.56 -0.83
N TYR A 139 -12.40 5.85 -0.81
CA TYR A 139 -12.85 6.76 -1.88
C TYR A 139 -12.38 6.27 -3.26
N ARG A 140 -11.09 5.93 -3.41
CA ARG A 140 -10.56 5.40 -4.67
C ARG A 140 -11.19 4.06 -5.05
N MET A 141 -11.39 3.17 -4.09
CA MET A 141 -12.04 1.88 -4.33
C MET A 141 -13.47 2.07 -4.87
N ARG A 142 -14.29 2.89 -4.22
CA ARG A 142 -15.68 3.14 -4.61
C ARG A 142 -15.82 3.92 -5.93
N ASN A 143 -14.78 4.62 -6.35
CA ASN A 143 -14.71 5.27 -7.65
C ASN A 143 -14.02 4.41 -8.74
N GLY A 144 -13.81 3.12 -8.48
CA GLY A 144 -13.24 2.19 -9.46
C GLY A 144 -11.77 2.44 -9.80
N GLN A 145 -11.04 3.18 -8.98
CA GLN A 145 -9.62 3.50 -9.22
C GLN A 145 -8.67 2.40 -8.75
N LEU A 146 -9.10 1.54 -7.82
CA LEU A 146 -8.36 0.35 -7.43
C LEU A 146 -8.70 -0.84 -8.33
N ILE A 147 -7.78 -1.77 -8.45
CA ILE A 147 -8.04 -3.08 -9.05
C ILE A 147 -8.43 -4.04 -7.92
N THR A 148 -9.66 -4.56 -7.98
CA THR A 148 -10.22 -5.43 -6.94
C THR A 148 -10.32 -6.90 -7.37
N HIS A 149 -9.86 -7.22 -8.60
CA HIS A 149 -9.86 -8.57 -9.13
C HIS A 149 -8.70 -8.78 -10.11
N PRO A 150 -8.02 -9.95 -10.08
CA PRO A 150 -6.85 -10.22 -10.95
C PRO A 150 -7.16 -10.22 -12.45
N ASN A 151 -8.44 -10.39 -12.84
CA ASN A 151 -8.86 -10.36 -14.25
C ASN A 151 -9.13 -8.96 -14.81
N ASP A 152 -8.87 -7.89 -14.02
CA ASP A 152 -9.00 -6.52 -14.50
C ASP A 152 -8.09 -6.28 -15.72
N GLN A 153 -8.63 -5.56 -16.71
CA GLN A 153 -7.92 -5.33 -17.97
C GLN A 153 -6.91 -4.19 -17.91
N ARG A 154 -6.95 -3.36 -16.87
CA ARG A 154 -5.96 -2.31 -16.65
C ARG A 154 -4.61 -2.92 -16.35
N LYS A 155 -3.53 -2.33 -16.86
CA LYS A 155 -2.17 -2.86 -16.72
C LYS A 155 -1.27 -1.86 -15.99
N TYR A 156 -0.59 -2.35 -14.96
CA TYR A 156 0.51 -1.62 -14.34
C TYR A 156 1.73 -1.66 -15.27
N LYS A 157 2.23 -0.50 -15.67
CA LYS A 157 3.33 -0.39 -16.66
C LYS A 157 4.72 -0.40 -16.00
N GLY A 158 4.79 -0.69 -14.72
CA GLY A 158 6.04 -0.84 -14.00
C GLY A 158 6.77 0.49 -13.76
N LEU A 159 8.10 0.40 -13.66
CA LEU A 159 8.96 1.57 -13.38
C LEU A 159 8.83 2.70 -14.40
N LEU A 160 8.49 2.39 -15.65
CA LEU A 160 8.35 3.38 -16.72
C LEU A 160 7.24 4.41 -16.43
N GLU A 161 6.17 4.04 -15.75
CA GLU A 161 5.12 5.00 -15.33
C GLU A 161 5.61 5.99 -14.26
N ASN A 162 6.58 5.60 -13.46
CA ASN A 162 7.13 6.47 -12.43
C ASN A 162 8.13 7.49 -13.00
N PHE A 163 8.64 7.28 -14.21
CA PHE A 163 9.56 8.21 -14.87
C PHE A 163 8.87 9.25 -15.76
N VAL A 164 7.66 9.00 -16.22
CA VAL A 164 6.91 9.93 -17.10
C VAL A 164 6.46 11.19 -16.35
N ASN A 165 6.37 11.16 -15.04
CA ASN A 165 6.00 12.32 -14.21
C ASN A 165 7.21 13.18 -13.77
N TYR A 166 8.41 12.88 -14.26
CA TYR A 166 9.65 13.63 -13.96
C TYR A 166 10.29 14.27 -15.21
N ILE A 167 9.59 14.30 -16.33
CA ILE A 167 9.93 15.05 -17.56
C ILE A 167 8.85 16.17 -17.77
#